data_1aaac808137e2878444ba832fea73551
#
_entry.id   1aaac808137e2878444ba832fea73551
#
_cell.length_a   1.000
_cell.length_b   1.000
_cell.length_c   1.000
_cell.angle_alpha   90.00
_cell.angle_beta   90.00
_cell.angle_gamma   90.00
#
_symmetry.space_group_name_H-M   'P 1'
#
loop_
_entity.id
_entity.type
_entity.pdbx_description
1 polymer ?
#
loop_
_entity_poly.entity_id
_entity_poly.type
_entity_poly.pdbx_seq_one_letter_code
_entity_poly.pdbx_strand_id
1 'polypeptide(L)'
;RRAADQGHRVVLVFGTRGEMGEVQDGFLADGEPLWQRRVAETLASAEILGAARVEFLPYIDSGMMGEPSNEDPACFWQAPVEDAARQLADLLVQESADVLTVYDDNGGYGHPDHIQVHRVGARAAELAGTPGVFEATMNRDDIIRSMRESSEYLTEEQRAEMPDLEGEDAQNFGVD
;
A
#
# COMPACT_ATOMS: atom_id res chain seq x y z
N ARG A 1 2.74 -15.59 -3.53
CA ARG A 1 2.85 -17.05 -3.49
C ARG A 1 3.03 -17.62 -4.90
N ARG A 2 2.08 -17.38 -5.82
CA ARG A 2 2.12 -17.96 -7.16
C ARG A 2 3.43 -17.69 -7.92
N ALA A 3 3.95 -16.46 -7.88
CA ALA A 3 5.21 -16.11 -8.52
C ALA A 3 6.40 -16.88 -7.93
N ALA A 4 6.46 -16.97 -6.59
CA ALA A 4 7.50 -17.75 -5.91
C ALA A 4 7.43 -19.25 -6.27
N ASP A 5 6.23 -19.83 -6.34
CA ASP A 5 6.04 -21.24 -6.76
C ASP A 5 6.44 -21.47 -8.22
N GLN A 6 6.42 -20.46 -9.05
CA GLN A 6 6.90 -20.49 -10.44
C GLN A 6 8.42 -20.26 -10.57
N GLY A 7 9.11 -20.10 -9.46
CA GLY A 7 10.58 -19.93 -9.42
C GLY A 7 11.05 -18.49 -9.56
N HIS A 8 10.16 -17.50 -9.51
CA HIS A 8 10.56 -16.09 -9.46
C HIS A 8 11.09 -15.71 -8.09
N ARG A 9 12.14 -14.88 -8.06
CA ARG A 9 12.62 -14.25 -6.82
C ARG A 9 11.69 -13.08 -6.48
N VAL A 10 10.95 -13.20 -5.40
CA VAL A 10 10.00 -12.18 -4.94
C VAL A 10 10.61 -11.40 -3.78
N VAL A 11 10.66 -10.09 -3.90
CA VAL A 11 11.08 -9.16 -2.85
C VAL A 11 9.92 -8.25 -2.50
N LEU A 12 9.65 -8.09 -1.21
CA LEU A 12 8.62 -7.21 -0.70
C LEU A 12 9.29 -5.98 -0.09
N VAL A 13 8.87 -4.78 -0.51
CA VAL A 13 9.37 -3.52 0.04
C VAL A 13 8.18 -2.73 0.58
N PHE A 14 8.26 -2.34 1.84
CA PHE A 14 7.24 -1.57 2.54
C PHE A 14 7.75 -0.16 2.79
N GLY A 15 6.96 0.86 2.47
CA GLY A 15 7.28 2.26 2.73
C GLY A 15 7.33 2.59 4.21
N THR A 16 6.44 1.95 4.98
CA THR A 16 6.21 2.19 6.41
C THR A 16 5.98 0.88 7.15
N ARG A 17 5.80 0.92 8.46
CA ARG A 17 5.49 -0.25 9.30
C ARG A 17 4.04 -0.27 9.78
N GLY A 18 3.19 0.64 9.29
CA GLY A 18 1.79 0.71 9.64
C GLY A 18 1.54 1.22 11.07
N GLU A 19 2.30 2.21 11.49
CA GLU A 19 2.28 2.77 12.85
C GLU A 19 0.94 3.39 13.22
N MET A 20 0.21 3.94 12.23
CA MET A 20 -1.05 4.67 12.41
C MET A 20 -2.30 3.81 12.21
N GLY A 21 -2.13 2.51 11.99
CA GLY A 21 -3.26 1.61 11.79
C GLY A 21 -4.13 1.46 13.03
N GLU A 22 -5.43 1.31 12.83
CA GLU A 22 -6.38 1.02 13.89
C GLU A 22 -6.24 -0.41 14.39
N VAL A 23 -6.42 -0.61 15.69
CA VAL A 23 -6.42 -1.92 16.35
C VAL A 23 -7.58 -2.04 17.32
N GLN A 24 -8.15 -3.23 17.38
CA GLN A 24 -9.19 -3.54 18.36
C GLN A 24 -8.60 -3.64 19.76
N ASP A 25 -9.41 -3.29 20.77
CA ASP A 25 -9.04 -3.42 22.16
C ASP A 25 -8.62 -4.86 22.49
N GLY A 26 -7.49 -4.99 23.19
CA GLY A 26 -6.94 -6.29 23.60
C GLY A 26 -6.23 -7.09 22.49
N PHE A 27 -6.07 -6.53 21.31
CA PHE A 27 -5.31 -7.18 20.23
C PHE A 27 -3.80 -7.18 20.47
N LEU A 28 -3.27 -6.07 20.99
CA LEU A 28 -1.86 -5.95 21.36
C LEU A 28 -1.63 -6.41 22.80
N ALA A 29 -0.46 -6.96 23.08
CA ALA A 29 -0.02 -7.21 24.44
C ALA A 29 0.27 -5.89 25.17
N ASP A 30 0.28 -5.94 26.52
CA ASP A 30 0.55 -4.76 27.34
C ASP A 30 1.90 -4.12 26.98
N GLY A 31 1.86 -2.86 26.52
CA GLY A 31 3.06 -2.11 26.13
C GLY A 31 3.65 -2.51 24.77
N GLU A 32 3.00 -3.38 24.01
CA GLU A 32 3.43 -3.74 22.67
C GLU A 32 3.08 -2.63 21.67
N PRO A 33 4.05 -2.01 20.96
CA PRO A 33 3.74 -1.04 19.92
C PRO A 33 3.23 -1.74 18.66
N LEU A 34 2.24 -1.14 17.99
CA LEU A 34 1.59 -1.67 16.80
C LEU A 34 2.60 -2.03 15.69
N TRP A 35 3.58 -1.17 15.44
CA TRP A 35 4.58 -1.41 14.39
C TRP A 35 5.38 -2.70 14.61
N GLN A 36 5.67 -3.08 15.86
CA GLN A 36 6.37 -4.34 16.14
C GLN A 36 5.52 -5.55 15.77
N ARG A 37 4.23 -5.51 16.14
CA ARG A 37 3.27 -6.54 15.76
C ARG A 37 3.18 -6.65 14.24
N ARG A 38 3.00 -5.54 13.54
CA ARG A 38 2.89 -5.53 12.08
C ARG A 38 4.15 -6.00 11.36
N VAL A 39 5.32 -5.67 11.85
CA VAL A 39 6.58 -6.21 11.31
C VAL A 39 6.63 -7.73 11.47
N ALA A 40 6.29 -8.26 12.65
CA ALA A 40 6.25 -9.71 12.89
C ALA A 40 5.25 -10.42 11.96
N GLU A 41 4.05 -9.87 11.80
CA GLU A 41 3.02 -10.40 10.89
C GLU A 41 3.46 -10.33 9.42
N THR A 42 4.09 -9.23 9.03
CA THR A 42 4.65 -9.05 7.67
C THR A 42 5.69 -10.12 7.36
N LEU A 43 6.62 -10.37 8.28
CA LEU A 43 7.66 -11.38 8.09
C LEU A 43 7.05 -12.80 8.02
N ALA A 44 6.09 -13.12 8.88
CA ALA A 44 5.38 -14.39 8.85
C ALA A 44 4.58 -14.58 7.53
N SER A 45 3.91 -13.53 7.07
CA SER A 45 3.20 -13.52 5.78
C SER A 45 4.16 -13.70 4.60
N ALA A 46 5.29 -13.01 4.63
CA ALA A 46 6.33 -13.11 3.60
C ALA A 46 6.88 -14.55 3.47
N GLU A 47 7.10 -15.23 4.60
CA GLU A 47 7.50 -16.64 4.62
C GLU A 47 6.45 -17.54 3.96
N ILE A 48 5.16 -17.38 4.33
CA ILE A 48 4.05 -18.12 3.72
C ILE A 48 3.95 -17.86 2.21
N LEU A 49 4.16 -16.62 1.79
CA LEU A 49 4.13 -16.21 0.40
C LEU A 49 5.35 -16.70 -0.40
N GLY A 50 6.43 -17.09 0.28
CA GLY A 50 7.68 -17.50 -0.34
C GLY A 50 8.51 -16.31 -0.84
N ALA A 51 8.38 -15.15 -0.20
CA ALA A 51 9.22 -14.01 -0.51
C ALA A 51 10.67 -14.29 -0.07
N ALA A 52 11.61 -13.95 -0.93
CA ALA A 52 13.03 -14.19 -0.70
C ALA A 52 13.69 -13.09 0.17
N ARG A 53 13.05 -11.92 0.23
CA ARG A 53 13.53 -10.75 0.98
C ARG A 53 12.36 -9.86 1.37
N VAL A 54 12.49 -9.23 2.53
CA VAL A 54 11.57 -8.17 3.01
C VAL A 54 12.41 -6.97 3.41
N GLU A 55 12.04 -5.79 2.92
CA GLU A 55 12.67 -4.52 3.28
C GLU A 55 11.63 -3.50 3.73
N PHE A 56 12.02 -2.65 4.68
CA PHE A 56 11.24 -1.51 5.11
C PHE A 56 12.04 -0.23 4.86
N LEU A 57 11.44 0.73 4.18
CA LEU A 57 12.01 2.07 4.09
C LEU A 57 11.91 2.76 5.46
N PRO A 58 12.72 3.80 5.71
CA PRO A 58 12.86 4.39 7.05
C PRO A 58 11.77 5.44 7.36
N TYR A 59 10.58 5.32 6.80
CA TYR A 59 9.51 6.29 6.97
C TYR A 59 8.45 5.81 7.95
N ILE A 60 7.72 6.77 8.54
CA ILE A 60 6.57 6.55 9.41
C ILE A 60 5.30 6.57 8.57
N ASP A 61 4.31 5.78 8.96
CA ASP A 61 2.97 5.76 8.38
C ASP A 61 2.33 7.16 8.45
N SER A 62 1.76 7.59 7.33
CA SER A 62 1.16 8.92 7.20
C SER A 62 -0.27 9.02 7.74
N GLY A 63 -0.91 7.90 8.04
CA GLY A 63 -2.35 7.85 8.33
C GLY A 63 -3.21 8.10 7.08
N MET A 64 -4.50 8.25 7.27
CA MET A 64 -5.44 8.54 6.19
C MET A 64 -5.32 10.00 5.72
N MET A 65 -5.72 10.25 4.47
CA MET A 65 -5.69 11.60 3.88
C MET A 65 -6.49 12.58 4.73
N GLY A 66 -5.85 13.72 5.06
CA GLY A 66 -6.44 14.77 5.89
C GLY A 66 -6.17 14.62 7.39
N GLU A 67 -5.52 13.56 7.84
CA GLU A 67 -5.12 13.43 9.24
C GLU A 67 -3.91 14.32 9.58
N PRO A 68 -3.79 14.76 10.84
CA PRO A 68 -2.64 15.59 11.28
C PRO A 68 -1.29 14.91 11.08
N SER A 69 -1.23 13.58 11.10
CA SER A 69 -0.04 12.77 10.82
C SER A 69 0.53 12.98 9.42
N ASN A 70 -0.28 13.47 8.46
CA ASN A 70 0.20 13.82 7.12
C ASN A 70 1.18 14.99 7.12
N GLU A 71 1.21 15.80 8.19
CA GLU A 71 2.11 16.95 8.33
C GLU A 71 3.43 16.59 9.04
N ASP A 72 3.57 15.36 9.58
CA ASP A 72 4.80 14.91 10.21
C ASP A 72 5.93 14.84 9.15
N PRO A 73 7.04 15.58 9.33
CA PRO A 73 8.14 15.54 8.37
C PRO A 73 8.83 14.16 8.25
N ALA A 74 8.60 13.26 9.18
CA ALA A 74 9.13 11.88 9.14
C ALA A 74 8.18 10.91 8.43
N CYS A 75 6.94 11.30 8.14
CA CYS A 75 5.99 10.42 7.47
C CYS A 75 6.34 10.23 5.97
N PHE A 76 5.87 9.12 5.40
CA PHE A 76 6.20 8.77 4.03
C PHE A 76 5.61 9.76 3.01
N TRP A 77 4.44 10.33 3.29
CA TRP A 77 3.80 11.33 2.44
C TRP A 77 4.64 12.60 2.28
N GLN A 78 5.39 13.01 3.32
CA GLN A 78 6.27 14.16 3.28
C GLN A 78 7.67 13.87 2.72
N ALA A 79 8.00 12.59 2.51
CA ALA A 79 9.31 12.22 1.97
C ALA A 79 9.50 12.81 0.57
N PRO A 80 10.64 13.48 0.28
CA PRO A 80 10.98 13.89 -1.07
C PRO A 80 11.01 12.66 -1.99
N VAL A 81 10.20 12.66 -3.04
CA VAL A 81 10.06 11.52 -3.97
C VAL A 81 11.43 11.06 -4.50
N GLU A 82 12.29 12.00 -4.86
CA GLU A 82 13.63 11.69 -5.39
C GLU A 82 14.51 10.94 -4.38
N ASP A 83 14.44 11.28 -3.10
CA ASP A 83 15.26 10.64 -2.04
C ASP A 83 14.75 9.23 -1.72
N ALA A 84 13.45 9.06 -1.61
CA ALA A 84 12.83 7.75 -1.42
C ALA A 84 13.03 6.85 -2.65
N ALA A 85 12.91 7.42 -3.84
CA ALA A 85 13.11 6.70 -5.09
C ALA A 85 14.55 6.19 -5.25
N ARG A 86 15.57 6.94 -4.84
CA ARG A 86 16.96 6.45 -4.84
C ARG A 86 17.15 5.26 -3.93
N GLN A 87 16.58 5.27 -2.73
CA GLN A 87 16.66 4.12 -1.82
C GLN A 87 16.02 2.87 -2.43
N LEU A 88 14.85 3.01 -3.05
CA LEU A 88 14.19 1.91 -3.74
C LEU A 88 14.96 1.49 -5.01
N ALA A 89 15.52 2.42 -5.78
CA ALA A 89 16.32 2.13 -6.96
C ALA A 89 17.56 1.30 -6.61
N ASP A 90 18.23 1.61 -5.50
CA ASP A 90 19.37 0.82 -5.02
C ASP A 90 18.97 -0.63 -4.74
N LEU A 91 17.78 -0.86 -4.17
CA LEU A 91 17.24 -2.21 -3.97
C LEU A 91 16.93 -2.90 -5.32
N LEU A 92 16.28 -2.19 -6.25
CA LEU A 92 15.96 -2.73 -7.58
C LEU A 92 17.23 -3.15 -8.33
N VAL A 93 18.29 -2.36 -8.24
CA VAL A 93 19.60 -2.68 -8.84
C VAL A 93 20.25 -3.88 -8.14
N GLN A 94 20.27 -3.90 -6.80
CA GLN A 94 20.83 -5.03 -6.03
C GLN A 94 20.14 -6.35 -6.37
N GLU A 95 18.84 -6.33 -6.56
CA GLU A 95 18.03 -7.51 -6.88
C GLU A 95 18.01 -7.80 -8.40
N SER A 96 18.56 -6.91 -9.24
CA SER A 96 18.44 -6.99 -10.71
C SER A 96 16.97 -7.17 -11.11
N ALA A 97 16.08 -6.33 -10.57
CA ALA A 97 14.65 -6.52 -10.68
C ALA A 97 14.15 -6.31 -12.13
N ASP A 98 13.57 -7.34 -12.71
CA ASP A 98 12.95 -7.29 -14.05
C ASP A 98 11.58 -6.62 -14.00
N VAL A 99 10.88 -6.74 -12.87
CA VAL A 99 9.50 -6.27 -12.69
C VAL A 99 9.36 -5.59 -11.34
N LEU A 100 8.73 -4.42 -11.36
CA LEU A 100 8.23 -3.71 -10.18
C LEU A 100 6.71 -3.61 -10.25
N THR A 101 6.02 -3.93 -9.16
CA THR A 101 4.58 -3.65 -9.03
C THR A 101 4.36 -2.58 -7.95
N VAL A 102 3.53 -1.60 -8.25
CA VAL A 102 3.16 -0.49 -7.39
C VAL A 102 1.64 -0.33 -7.34
N TYR A 103 1.13 0.60 -6.56
CA TYR A 103 -0.27 1.01 -6.65
C TYR A 103 -0.49 1.86 -7.91
N ASP A 104 -1.75 2.06 -8.30
CA ASP A 104 -2.14 3.08 -9.28
C ASP A 104 -1.90 4.50 -8.73
N ASP A 105 -2.10 5.52 -9.56
CA ASP A 105 -1.84 6.91 -9.21
C ASP A 105 -2.76 7.45 -8.10
N ASN A 106 -3.93 6.81 -7.90
CA ASN A 106 -4.85 7.09 -6.80
C ASN A 106 -4.53 6.30 -5.51
N GLY A 107 -3.53 5.41 -5.54
CA GLY A 107 -3.20 4.55 -4.40
C GLY A 107 -4.32 3.57 -4.03
N GLY A 108 -5.12 3.16 -5.02
CA GLY A 108 -6.29 2.29 -4.86
C GLY A 108 -7.50 3.01 -4.30
N TYR A 109 -7.43 3.52 -3.08
CA TYR A 109 -8.53 4.19 -2.36
C TYR A 109 -8.14 5.55 -1.75
N GLY A 110 -7.08 6.17 -2.26
CA GLY A 110 -6.69 7.52 -1.83
C GLY A 110 -5.80 7.59 -0.58
N HIS A 111 -5.22 6.46 -0.12
CA HIS A 111 -4.28 6.50 1.01
C HIS A 111 -2.99 7.23 0.62
N PRO A 112 -2.50 8.22 1.42
CA PRO A 112 -1.30 9.01 1.09
C PRO A 112 -0.08 8.13 0.80
N ASP A 113 0.18 7.12 1.63
CA ASP A 113 1.34 6.25 1.45
C ASP A 113 1.25 5.39 0.19
N HIS A 114 0.04 4.98 -0.23
CA HIS A 114 -0.14 4.22 -1.47
C HIS A 114 0.11 5.09 -2.70
N ILE A 115 -0.38 6.35 -2.69
CA ILE A 115 -0.08 7.34 -3.73
C ILE A 115 1.43 7.61 -3.77
N GLN A 116 2.07 7.71 -2.62
CA GLN A 116 3.51 7.92 -2.53
C GLN A 116 4.29 6.69 -3.05
N VAL A 117 3.82 5.46 -2.80
CA VAL A 117 4.41 4.23 -3.40
C VAL A 117 4.36 4.30 -4.92
N HIS A 118 3.25 4.75 -5.52
CA HIS A 118 3.16 4.96 -6.97
C HIS A 118 4.24 5.93 -7.45
N ARG A 119 4.31 7.13 -6.87
CA ARG A 119 5.26 8.19 -7.26
C ARG A 119 6.73 7.75 -7.10
N VAL A 120 7.04 7.19 -5.95
CA VAL A 120 8.39 6.71 -5.60
C VAL A 120 8.77 5.52 -6.47
N GLY A 121 7.85 4.58 -6.68
CA GLY A 121 8.11 3.38 -7.46
C GLY A 121 8.33 3.69 -8.94
N ALA A 122 7.49 4.52 -9.56
CA ALA A 122 7.69 4.96 -10.94
C ALA A 122 9.06 5.62 -11.13
N ARG A 123 9.41 6.53 -10.23
CA ARG A 123 10.71 7.22 -10.28
C ARG A 123 11.90 6.29 -10.02
N ALA A 124 11.77 5.35 -9.08
CA ALA A 124 12.81 4.37 -8.77
C ALA A 124 13.07 3.43 -9.96
N ALA A 125 12.03 2.99 -10.65
CA ALA A 125 12.17 2.16 -11.83
C ALA A 125 12.91 2.88 -12.96
N GLU A 126 12.64 4.18 -13.18
CA GLU A 126 13.41 5.00 -14.12
C GLU A 126 14.90 5.07 -13.75
N LEU A 127 15.20 5.32 -12.46
CA LEU A 127 16.57 5.42 -11.96
C LEU A 127 17.34 4.09 -12.06
N ALA A 128 16.67 2.98 -11.78
CA ALA A 128 17.25 1.63 -11.83
C ALA A 128 17.27 1.04 -13.24
N GLY A 129 16.48 1.58 -14.18
CA GLY A 129 16.30 0.99 -15.50
C GLY A 129 15.49 -0.30 -15.47
N THR A 130 14.58 -0.47 -14.51
CA THR A 130 13.73 -1.67 -14.38
C THR A 130 12.78 -1.75 -15.58
N PRO A 131 12.81 -2.85 -16.37
CA PRO A 131 12.12 -2.90 -17.66
C PRO A 131 10.60 -3.02 -17.57
N GLY A 132 10.07 -3.64 -16.51
CA GLY A 132 8.63 -3.85 -16.33
C GLY A 132 8.11 -3.12 -15.10
N VAL A 133 7.20 -2.16 -15.29
CA VAL A 133 6.48 -1.51 -14.18
C VAL A 133 4.99 -1.75 -14.37
N PHE A 134 4.34 -2.28 -13.34
CA PHE A 134 2.91 -2.59 -13.38
C PHE A 134 2.21 -1.95 -12.18
N GLU A 135 1.05 -1.42 -12.42
CA GLU A 135 0.19 -0.84 -11.40
C GLU A 135 -0.89 -1.83 -10.97
N ALA A 136 -1.03 -1.98 -9.66
CA ALA A 136 -2.16 -2.72 -9.08
C ALA A 136 -3.34 -1.75 -8.99
N THR A 137 -4.34 -1.99 -9.78
CA THR A 137 -5.57 -1.20 -9.78
C THR A 137 -6.81 -2.08 -9.67
N MET A 138 -7.94 -1.46 -9.38
CA MET A 138 -9.23 -2.10 -9.31
C MET A 138 -10.12 -1.56 -10.42
N ASN A 139 -10.94 -2.40 -11.02
CA ASN A 139 -11.95 -1.93 -11.96
C ASN A 139 -13.06 -1.21 -11.19
N ARG A 140 -13.24 0.08 -11.45
CA ARG A 140 -14.20 0.95 -10.76
C ARG A 140 -15.64 0.44 -10.91
N ASP A 141 -16.03 0.08 -12.11
CA ASP A 141 -17.38 -0.40 -12.39
C ASP A 141 -17.70 -1.69 -11.65
N ASP A 142 -16.72 -2.61 -11.53
CA ASP A 142 -16.88 -3.84 -10.78
C ASP A 142 -17.03 -3.60 -9.27
N ILE A 143 -16.28 -2.64 -8.72
CA ILE A 143 -16.40 -2.25 -7.30
C ILE A 143 -17.78 -1.64 -7.04
N ILE A 144 -18.17 -0.63 -7.83
CA ILE A 144 -19.46 0.04 -7.68
C ILE A 144 -20.61 -0.97 -7.80
N ARG A 145 -20.52 -1.88 -8.77
CA ARG A 145 -21.50 -2.94 -8.92
C ARG A 145 -21.59 -3.84 -7.69
N SER A 146 -20.43 -4.31 -7.20
CA SER A 146 -20.36 -5.17 -6.01
C SER A 146 -20.88 -4.48 -4.76
N MET A 147 -20.58 -3.19 -4.58
CA MET A 147 -21.07 -2.40 -3.46
C MET A 147 -22.58 -2.22 -3.53
N ARG A 148 -23.15 -1.94 -4.71
CA ARG A 148 -24.60 -1.86 -4.92
C ARG A 148 -25.29 -3.20 -4.61
N GLU A 149 -24.78 -4.31 -5.12
CA GLU A 149 -25.30 -5.63 -4.83
C GLU A 149 -25.24 -5.95 -3.33
N SER A 150 -24.12 -5.62 -2.68
CA SER A 150 -23.94 -5.83 -1.24
C SER A 150 -24.85 -4.93 -0.40
N SER A 151 -25.19 -3.74 -0.88
CA SER A 151 -26.06 -2.79 -0.16
C SER A 151 -27.46 -3.33 0.08
N GLU A 152 -27.92 -4.28 -0.73
CA GLU A 152 -29.22 -4.93 -0.54
C GLU A 152 -29.32 -5.71 0.78
N TYR A 153 -28.17 -6.16 1.30
CA TYR A 153 -28.06 -6.94 2.55
C TYR A 153 -27.73 -6.09 3.78
N LEU A 154 -27.53 -4.78 3.62
CA LEU A 154 -27.17 -3.86 4.71
C LEU A 154 -28.41 -3.27 5.38
N THR A 155 -28.27 -2.91 6.66
CA THR A 155 -29.26 -2.10 7.39
C THR A 155 -29.31 -0.66 6.85
N GLU A 156 -30.35 0.11 7.19
CA GLU A 156 -30.43 1.53 6.81
C GLU A 156 -29.27 2.36 7.40
N GLU A 157 -28.86 2.06 8.62
CA GLU A 157 -27.71 2.72 9.28
C GLU A 157 -26.41 2.45 8.52
N GLN A 158 -26.16 1.20 8.16
CA GLN A 158 -24.97 0.80 7.39
C GLN A 158 -24.96 1.40 5.97
N ARG A 159 -26.13 1.54 5.34
CA ARG A 159 -26.24 2.21 4.02
C ARG A 159 -25.94 3.70 4.09
N ALA A 160 -26.30 4.36 5.20
CA ALA A 160 -26.03 5.77 5.39
C ALA A 160 -24.53 6.08 5.57
N GLU A 161 -23.74 5.08 5.94
CA GLU A 161 -22.27 5.16 6.07
C GLU A 161 -21.52 4.79 4.78
N MET A 162 -22.23 4.33 3.74
CA MET A 162 -21.59 3.99 2.46
C MET A 162 -21.14 5.26 1.72
N PRO A 163 -20.01 5.18 1.00
CA PRO A 163 -19.57 6.27 0.13
C PRO A 163 -20.61 6.55 -0.98
N ASP A 164 -20.65 7.78 -1.46
CA ASP A 164 -21.49 8.17 -2.59
C ASP A 164 -20.94 7.54 -3.90
N LEU A 165 -21.53 6.42 -4.29
CA LEU A 165 -21.12 5.64 -5.47
C LEU A 165 -21.47 6.30 -6.82
N GLU A 166 -22.12 7.47 -6.82
CA GLU A 166 -22.47 8.25 -8.03
C GLU A 166 -21.81 9.62 -8.05
N GLY A 167 -21.17 10.04 -6.93
CA GLY A 167 -20.52 11.32 -6.75
C GLY A 167 -19.00 11.28 -6.81
N GLU A 168 -18.39 12.23 -6.11
CA GLU A 168 -16.92 12.37 -6.06
C GLU A 168 -16.24 11.16 -5.42
N ASP A 169 -16.89 10.48 -4.46
CA ASP A 169 -16.34 9.30 -3.80
C ASP A 169 -16.09 8.15 -4.77
N ALA A 170 -16.93 8.02 -5.81
CA ALA A 170 -16.75 6.98 -6.82
C ALA A 170 -15.42 7.12 -7.57
N GLN A 171 -14.89 8.33 -7.69
CA GLN A 171 -13.61 8.61 -8.36
C GLN A 171 -12.40 8.18 -7.52
N ASN A 172 -12.60 7.90 -6.23
CA ASN A 172 -11.55 7.43 -5.33
C ASN A 172 -11.28 5.91 -5.46
N PHE A 173 -12.03 5.21 -6.30
CA PHE A 173 -11.83 3.77 -6.51
C PHE A 173 -11.26 3.48 -7.90
N GLY A 174 -10.01 3.02 -7.97
CA GLY A 174 -9.41 2.44 -9.15
C GLY A 174 -9.55 3.26 -10.45
N VAL A 175 -9.60 2.56 -11.57
CA VAL A 175 -9.73 3.11 -12.93
C VAL A 175 -10.93 2.51 -13.67
N ASP A 176 -11.39 3.22 -14.71
CA ASP A 176 -12.49 2.75 -15.59
C ASP A 176 -12.07 1.57 -16.46
#